data_49dca0f1bfabf946ef15a4e37cbb78f1
#
_entry.id   49dca0f1bfabf946ef15a4e37cbb78f1
#
_cell.length_a   1.000
_cell.length_b   1.000
_cell.length_c   1.000
_cell.angle_alpha   90.00
_cell.angle_beta   90.00
_cell.angle_gamma   90.00
#
_symmetry.space_group_name_H-M   'P 1'
#
loop_
_entity.id
_entity.type
_entity.pdbx_description
1 polymer ?
#
loop_
_entity_poly.entity_id
_entity_poly.type
_entity_poly.pdbx_seq_one_letter_code
_entity_poly.pdbx_strand_id
1 'polypeptide(L)'
;MTWDSFGVASRELATSVADSGYEPDIILAIARGGLLAAGALGYALAVKNLYTMNVEFYTGVDERLPVPMILPPVPDLVELRFARVLIVDDVADTGHTLKIVEDFFRGRVKEVRSAVLYEKSHSVVQCQYVWKHTDLWINFPWS
;
A
#
# COMPACT_ATOMS: atom_id res chain seq x y z
N MET A 1 6.72 -15.57 6.55
CA MET A 1 6.95 -14.46 7.51
C MET A 1 6.35 -14.82 8.85
N THR A 2 7.06 -14.56 9.93
CA THR A 2 6.58 -14.72 11.31
C THR A 2 6.19 -13.36 11.89
N TRP A 3 5.50 -13.34 13.02
CA TRP A 3 5.23 -12.07 13.72
C TRP A 3 6.52 -11.33 14.10
N ASP A 4 7.56 -12.07 14.50
CA ASP A 4 8.85 -11.47 14.84
C ASP A 4 9.51 -10.84 13.61
N SER A 5 9.53 -11.54 12.48
CA SER A 5 10.10 -11.00 11.24
C SER A 5 9.27 -9.85 10.68
N PHE A 6 7.94 -9.87 10.88
CA PHE A 6 7.09 -8.74 10.54
C PHE A 6 7.46 -7.49 11.34
N GLY A 7 7.73 -7.65 12.63
CA GLY A 7 8.17 -6.54 13.47
C GLY A 7 9.47 -5.90 12.96
N VAL A 8 10.43 -6.74 12.59
CA VAL A 8 11.71 -6.27 12.00
C VAL A 8 11.45 -5.59 10.66
N ALA A 9 10.69 -6.24 9.78
CA ALA A 9 10.37 -5.72 8.45
C ALA A 9 9.69 -4.35 8.51
N SER A 10 8.74 -4.19 9.42
CA SER A 10 8.01 -2.93 9.59
C SER A 10 8.94 -1.79 10.00
N ARG A 11 9.86 -2.05 10.94
CA ARG A 11 10.83 -1.04 11.37
C ARG A 11 11.81 -0.68 10.26
N GLU A 12 12.30 -1.66 9.54
CA GLU A 12 13.23 -1.44 8.43
C GLU A 12 12.55 -0.67 7.29
N LEU A 13 11.31 -1.01 6.97
CA LEU A 13 10.54 -0.32 5.95
C LEU A 13 10.27 1.14 6.36
N ALA A 14 9.90 1.38 7.62
CA ALA A 14 9.71 2.71 8.16
C ALA A 14 11.01 3.53 8.10
N THR A 15 12.14 2.91 8.42
CA THR A 15 13.45 3.55 8.31
C THR A 15 13.76 3.96 6.88
N SER A 16 13.45 3.12 5.91
CA SER A 16 13.63 3.45 4.48
C SER A 16 12.80 4.68 4.08
N VAL A 17 11.57 4.78 4.56
CA VAL A 17 10.72 5.95 4.30
C VAL A 17 11.32 7.20 4.94
N ALA A 18 11.70 7.11 6.22
CA ALA A 18 12.27 8.24 6.95
C ALA A 18 13.59 8.71 6.33
N ASP A 19 14.47 7.78 5.97
CA ASP A 19 15.77 8.11 5.39
C ASP A 19 15.67 8.76 4.02
N SER A 20 14.59 8.50 3.29
CA SER A 20 14.33 9.14 1.99
C SER A 20 13.95 10.62 2.11
N GLY A 21 13.61 11.07 3.30
CA GLY A 21 13.13 12.44 3.53
C GLY A 21 11.65 12.62 3.23
N TYR A 22 10.93 11.56 2.82
CA TYR A 22 9.49 11.64 2.60
C TYR A 22 8.74 11.67 3.94
N GLU A 23 7.97 12.72 4.15
CA GLU A 23 7.17 12.91 5.35
C GLU A 23 5.69 12.81 4.97
N PRO A 24 5.09 11.61 5.02
CA PRO A 24 3.68 11.46 4.67
C PRO A 24 2.78 12.17 5.68
N ASP A 25 1.79 12.89 5.19
CA ASP A 25 0.75 13.49 6.01
C ASP A 25 -0.30 12.45 6.37
N ILE A 26 -0.54 11.51 5.47
CA ILE A 26 -1.47 10.40 5.67
C ILE A 26 -0.88 9.08 5.18
N ILE A 27 -1.30 8.01 5.82
CA ILE A 27 -1.02 6.65 5.38
C ILE A 27 -2.34 6.04 4.93
N LEU A 28 -2.32 5.43 3.74
CA LEU A 28 -3.47 4.72 3.21
C LEU A 28 -3.20 3.23 3.19
N ALA A 29 -3.95 2.48 3.97
CA ALA A 29 -3.87 1.02 3.99
C ALA A 29 -4.79 0.43 2.92
N ILE A 30 -4.26 -0.47 2.11
CA ILE A 30 -5.09 -1.28 1.23
C ILE A 30 -5.57 -2.49 2.04
N ALA A 31 -6.85 -2.51 2.33
CA ALA A 31 -7.43 -3.62 3.10
C ALA A 31 -7.50 -4.87 2.21
N ARG A 32 -7.31 -6.05 2.77
CA ARG A 32 -7.04 -6.30 4.20
C ARG A 32 -5.54 -6.38 4.50
N GLY A 33 -4.73 -6.91 3.57
CA GLY A 33 -3.33 -7.23 3.80
C GLY A 33 -2.48 -6.05 4.27
N GLY A 34 -2.77 -4.85 3.77
CA GLY A 34 -2.03 -3.65 4.14
C GLY A 34 -2.35 -3.08 5.51
N LEU A 35 -3.41 -3.53 6.18
CA LEU A 35 -3.84 -2.94 7.45
C LEU A 35 -2.78 -3.05 8.55
N LEU A 36 -2.16 -4.23 8.68
CA LEU A 36 -1.17 -4.45 9.73
C LEU A 36 0.12 -3.67 9.47
N ALA A 37 0.60 -3.72 8.23
CA ALA A 37 1.79 -2.97 7.84
C ALA A 37 1.57 -1.46 7.97
N ALA A 38 0.42 -0.95 7.52
CA ALA A 38 0.08 0.47 7.63
C ALA A 38 0.00 0.93 9.08
N GLY A 39 -0.62 0.13 9.94
CA GLY A 39 -0.68 0.42 11.37
C GLY A 39 0.71 0.51 11.99
N ALA A 40 1.57 -0.45 11.70
CA ALA A 40 2.94 -0.46 12.19
C ALA A 40 3.73 0.76 11.71
N LEU A 41 3.62 1.10 10.42
CA LEU A 41 4.28 2.28 9.85
C LEU A 41 3.73 3.59 10.45
N GLY A 42 2.44 3.66 10.71
CA GLY A 42 1.83 4.83 11.35
C GLY A 42 2.44 5.12 12.71
N TYR A 43 2.66 4.09 13.52
CA TYR A 43 3.35 4.24 14.79
C TYR A 43 4.82 4.61 14.62
N ALA A 44 5.54 3.90 13.74
CA ALA A 44 6.97 4.11 13.56
C ALA A 44 7.28 5.49 12.98
N LEU A 45 6.43 6.01 12.09
CA LEU A 45 6.61 7.31 11.45
C LEU A 45 5.85 8.44 12.17
N ALA A 46 5.16 8.14 13.27
CA ALA A 46 4.34 9.10 14.01
C ALA A 46 3.25 9.77 13.16
N VAL A 47 2.65 9.02 12.23
CA VAL A 47 1.55 9.47 11.39
C VAL A 47 0.25 8.89 11.95
N LYS A 48 -0.63 9.76 12.46
CA LYS A 48 -1.90 9.35 13.05
C LYS A 48 -3.04 9.25 12.04
N ASN A 49 -2.95 9.98 10.95
CA ASN A 49 -4.01 10.00 9.94
C ASN A 49 -3.87 8.77 9.05
N LEU A 50 -4.66 7.75 9.37
CA LEU A 50 -4.72 6.50 8.64
C LEU A 50 -6.08 6.35 8.00
N TYR A 51 -6.08 6.11 6.69
CA TYR A 51 -7.26 5.80 5.90
C TYR A 51 -7.15 4.38 5.37
N THR A 52 -8.27 3.77 5.05
CA THR A 52 -8.30 2.46 4.40
C THR A 52 -9.09 2.53 3.11
N MET A 53 -8.69 1.73 2.14
CA MET A 53 -9.44 1.52 0.91
C MET A 53 -9.56 0.04 0.63
N ASN A 54 -10.73 -0.37 0.14
CA ASN A 54 -10.96 -1.72 -0.34
C ASN A 54 -10.94 -1.74 -1.85
N VAL A 55 -10.24 -2.71 -2.41
CA VAL A 55 -10.22 -2.97 -3.84
C VAL A 55 -10.67 -4.40 -4.08
N GLU A 56 -11.69 -4.55 -4.90
CA GLU A 56 -12.22 -5.86 -5.29
C GLU A 56 -11.99 -6.09 -6.78
N PHE A 57 -11.83 -7.36 -7.16
CA PHE A 57 -11.73 -7.74 -8.55
C PHE A 57 -13.05 -8.34 -9.01
N TYR A 58 -13.61 -7.76 -10.05
CA TYR A 58 -14.87 -8.22 -10.64
C TYR A 58 -14.65 -8.74 -12.05
N THR A 59 -15.39 -9.79 -12.40
CA THR A 59 -15.52 -10.25 -13.79
C THR A 59 -16.93 -9.93 -14.25
N GLY A 60 -17.05 -9.16 -15.33
CA GLY A 60 -18.34 -8.97 -16.00
C GLY A 60 -18.77 -10.24 -16.73
N VAL A 61 -20.06 -10.30 -17.10
CA VAL A 61 -20.64 -11.48 -17.77
C VAL A 61 -19.89 -11.82 -19.06
N ASP A 62 -19.42 -10.78 -19.79
CA ASP A 62 -18.69 -10.95 -21.05
C ASP A 62 -17.18 -10.70 -20.92
N GLU A 63 -16.69 -10.46 -19.73
CA GLU A 63 -15.27 -10.20 -19.49
C GLU A 63 -14.54 -11.49 -19.11
N ARG A 64 -13.33 -11.65 -19.68
CA ARG A 64 -12.49 -12.84 -19.44
C ARG A 64 -11.49 -12.63 -18.31
N LEU A 65 -11.20 -11.37 -17.96
CA LEU A 65 -10.23 -11.02 -16.94
C LEU A 65 -10.90 -10.22 -15.82
N PRO A 66 -10.50 -10.44 -14.55
CA PRO A 66 -10.97 -9.62 -13.44
C PRO A 66 -10.56 -8.16 -13.62
N VAL A 67 -11.47 -7.25 -13.29
CA VAL A 67 -11.22 -5.81 -13.29
C VAL A 67 -11.19 -5.33 -11.85
N PRO A 68 -10.10 -4.62 -11.42
CA PRO A 68 -10.05 -4.07 -10.07
C PRO A 68 -10.99 -2.87 -9.94
N MET A 69 -11.71 -2.81 -8.84
CA MET A 69 -12.62 -1.71 -8.51
C MET A 69 -12.39 -1.24 -7.09
N ILE A 70 -12.31 0.08 -6.90
CA ILE A 70 -12.27 0.69 -5.58
C ILE A 70 -13.70 0.74 -5.04
N LEU A 71 -13.90 0.22 -3.83
CA LEU A 71 -15.19 0.21 -3.15
C LEU A 71 -15.31 1.39 -2.19
N PRO A 72 -16.51 2.01 -2.09
CA PRO A 72 -16.74 3.02 -1.06
C PRO A 72 -16.72 2.40 0.35
N PRO A 73 -16.39 3.19 1.40
CA PRO A 73 -16.08 4.61 1.35
C PRO A 73 -14.68 4.90 0.83
N VAL A 74 -14.52 6.08 0.23
CA VAL A 74 -13.24 6.56 -0.27
C VAL A 74 -12.88 7.90 0.37
N PRO A 75 -11.57 8.24 0.49
CA PRO A 75 -11.16 9.53 1.03
C PRO A 75 -11.67 10.71 0.18
N ASP A 76 -11.94 11.83 0.84
CA ASP A 76 -12.28 13.07 0.15
C ASP A 76 -11.01 13.69 -0.43
N LEU A 77 -10.88 13.63 -1.76
CA LEU A 77 -9.69 14.14 -2.45
C LEU A 77 -9.54 15.66 -2.35
N VAL A 78 -10.64 16.39 -2.19
CA VAL A 78 -10.59 17.85 -2.02
C VAL A 78 -9.91 18.20 -0.68
N GLU A 79 -10.22 17.47 0.37
CA GLU A 79 -9.56 17.64 1.67
C GLU A 79 -8.09 17.26 1.62
N LEU A 80 -7.73 16.27 0.80
CA LEU A 80 -6.39 15.73 0.71
C LEU A 80 -5.51 16.36 -0.37
N ARG A 81 -5.97 17.40 -1.05
CA ARG A 81 -5.29 17.99 -2.21
C ARG A 81 -3.85 18.47 -1.92
N PHE A 82 -3.54 18.83 -0.69
CA PHE A 82 -2.20 19.26 -0.28
C PHE A 82 -1.42 18.20 0.50
N ALA A 83 -1.98 17.01 0.62
CA ALA A 83 -1.39 15.94 1.41
C ALA A 83 -0.33 15.16 0.62
N ARG A 84 0.70 14.72 1.34
CA ARG A 84 1.58 13.65 0.89
C ARG A 84 1.02 12.34 1.39
N VAL A 85 0.75 11.43 0.48
CA VAL A 85 0.11 10.13 0.76
C VAL A 85 1.13 9.01 0.66
N LEU A 86 1.14 8.12 1.64
CA LEU A 86 1.88 6.87 1.59
C LEU A 86 0.86 5.72 1.52
N ILE A 87 0.80 5.06 0.37
CA ILE A 87 -0.02 3.87 0.18
C ILE A 87 0.76 2.66 0.71
N VAL A 88 0.12 1.84 1.54
CA VAL A 88 0.77 0.67 2.15
C VAL A 88 -0.03 -0.59 1.88
N ASP A 89 0.66 -1.61 1.41
CA ASP A 89 0.12 -2.96 1.25
C ASP A 89 1.14 -3.99 1.75
N ASP A 90 0.73 -5.23 1.87
CA ASP A 90 1.64 -6.31 2.27
C ASP A 90 2.50 -6.80 1.10
N VAL A 91 1.91 -6.96 -0.06
CA VAL A 91 2.62 -7.45 -1.25
C VAL A 91 2.12 -6.78 -2.52
N ALA A 92 3.06 -6.40 -3.37
CA ALA A 92 2.79 -6.05 -4.76
C ALA A 92 3.02 -7.30 -5.61
N ASP A 93 1.94 -8.04 -5.88
CA ASP A 93 2.01 -9.25 -6.70
C ASP A 93 1.93 -8.88 -8.18
N THR A 94 0.75 -8.82 -8.78
CA THR A 94 0.59 -8.28 -10.12
C THR A 94 0.76 -6.77 -10.16
N GLY A 95 0.51 -6.11 -9.05
CA GLY A 95 0.57 -4.66 -8.92
C GLY A 95 -0.70 -3.93 -9.36
N HIS A 96 -1.72 -4.64 -9.85
CA HIS A 96 -2.94 -3.99 -10.35
C HIS A 96 -3.71 -3.26 -9.26
N THR A 97 -3.76 -3.81 -8.06
CA THR A 97 -4.39 -3.15 -6.91
C THR A 97 -3.69 -1.84 -6.57
N LEU A 98 -2.36 -1.88 -6.47
CA LEU A 98 -1.57 -0.67 -6.20
C LEU A 98 -1.73 0.36 -7.30
N LYS A 99 -1.73 -0.08 -8.55
CA LYS A 99 -1.88 0.83 -9.68
C LYS A 99 -3.19 1.60 -9.64
N ILE A 100 -4.31 0.94 -9.40
CA ILE A 100 -5.61 1.62 -9.37
C ILE A 100 -5.70 2.59 -8.18
N VAL A 101 -5.10 2.25 -7.04
CA VAL A 101 -5.08 3.13 -5.87
C VAL A 101 -4.17 4.34 -6.11
N GLU A 102 -2.98 4.13 -6.67
CA GLU A 102 -2.09 5.23 -7.04
C GLU A 102 -2.76 6.17 -8.05
N ASP A 103 -3.41 5.62 -9.08
CA ASP A 103 -4.10 6.42 -10.10
C ASP A 103 -5.26 7.22 -9.51
N PHE A 104 -5.91 6.70 -8.47
CA PHE A 104 -6.97 7.43 -7.75
C PHE A 104 -6.44 8.73 -7.14
N PHE A 105 -5.23 8.73 -6.59
CA PHE A 105 -4.63 9.90 -5.94
C PHE A 105 -3.81 10.79 -6.87
N ARG A 106 -3.24 10.21 -7.92
CA ARG A 106 -2.26 10.89 -8.76
C ARG A 106 -2.83 12.15 -9.40
N GLY A 107 -2.10 13.26 -9.22
CA GLY A 107 -2.50 14.57 -9.73
C GLY A 107 -3.60 15.25 -8.94
N ARG A 108 -4.11 14.63 -7.87
CA ARG A 108 -5.18 15.16 -7.01
C ARG A 108 -4.73 15.44 -5.59
N VAL A 109 -3.56 14.96 -5.23
CA VAL A 109 -2.89 15.22 -3.95
C VAL A 109 -1.52 15.80 -4.24
N LYS A 110 -0.81 16.24 -3.20
CA LYS A 110 0.51 16.85 -3.40
C LYS A 110 1.52 15.84 -3.93
N GLU A 111 1.58 14.65 -3.34
CA GLU A 111 2.47 13.57 -3.74
C GLU A 111 1.91 12.25 -3.27
N VAL A 112 2.17 11.18 -4.01
CA VAL A 112 1.81 9.83 -3.64
C VAL A 112 3.01 8.91 -3.82
N ARG A 113 3.30 8.10 -2.81
CA ARG A 113 4.29 7.03 -2.85
C ARG A 113 3.70 5.77 -2.26
N SER A 114 4.30 4.63 -2.54
CA SER A 114 3.85 3.34 -2.05
C SER A 114 4.96 2.57 -1.34
N ALA A 115 4.55 1.80 -0.34
CA ALA A 115 5.42 0.95 0.47
C ALA A 115 4.78 -0.43 0.62
N VAL A 116 5.58 -1.47 0.41
CA VAL A 116 5.15 -2.86 0.56
C VAL A 116 6.21 -3.67 1.29
N LEU A 117 5.77 -4.73 1.96
CA LEU A 117 6.73 -5.68 2.56
C LEU A 117 7.44 -6.48 1.47
N TYR A 118 6.70 -6.95 0.47
CA TYR A 118 7.25 -7.73 -0.63
C TYR A 118 6.78 -7.21 -1.98
N GLU A 119 7.67 -7.28 -2.96
CA GLU A 119 7.34 -6.98 -4.35
C GLU A 119 7.81 -8.13 -5.25
N LYS A 120 6.91 -8.59 -6.10
CA LYS A 120 7.20 -9.63 -7.09
C LYS A 120 7.80 -9.01 -8.36
N SER A 121 8.63 -9.77 -9.06
CA SER A 121 9.31 -9.28 -10.27
C SER A 121 8.35 -8.91 -11.40
N HIS A 122 7.16 -9.53 -11.42
CA HIS A 122 6.15 -9.28 -12.46
C HIS A 122 5.16 -8.17 -12.09
N SER A 123 5.31 -7.50 -10.95
CA SER A 123 4.45 -6.39 -10.58
C SER A 123 4.52 -5.27 -11.62
N VAL A 124 3.35 -4.75 -12.04
CA VAL A 124 3.28 -3.60 -12.96
C VAL A 124 3.60 -2.27 -12.28
N VAL A 125 3.64 -2.26 -10.95
CA VAL A 125 4.04 -1.11 -10.15
C VAL A 125 5.34 -1.42 -9.45
N GLN A 126 6.30 -0.50 -9.55
CA GLN A 126 7.51 -0.54 -8.74
C GLN A 126 7.34 0.45 -7.60
N CYS A 127 7.16 -0.08 -6.39
CA CYS A 127 6.96 0.75 -5.21
C CYS A 127 8.24 1.49 -4.84
N GLN A 128 8.12 2.69 -4.31
CA GLN A 128 9.27 3.47 -3.85
C GLN A 128 9.97 2.80 -2.66
N TYR A 129 9.20 2.10 -1.82
CA TYR A 129 9.74 1.45 -0.63
C TYR A 129 9.33 -0.01 -0.63
N VAL A 130 10.31 -0.90 -0.69
CA VAL A 130 10.13 -2.35 -0.69
C VAL A 130 11.04 -2.95 0.36
N TRP A 131 10.50 -3.75 1.28
CA TRP A 131 11.35 -4.43 2.26
C TRP A 131 12.18 -5.51 1.58
N LYS A 132 11.54 -6.41 0.84
CA LYS A 132 12.23 -7.47 0.09
C LYS A 132 11.54 -7.77 -1.24
N HIS A 133 12.35 -8.07 -2.26
CA HIS A 133 11.88 -8.62 -3.52
C HIS A 133 11.91 -10.15 -3.46
N THR A 134 10.86 -10.80 -3.94
CA THR A 134 10.79 -12.26 -4.01
C THR A 134 9.72 -12.68 -5.01
N ASP A 135 9.95 -13.81 -5.68
CA ASP A 135 8.93 -14.44 -6.51
C ASP A 135 8.31 -15.67 -5.84
N LEU A 136 8.75 -15.97 -4.61
CA LEU A 136 8.20 -17.07 -3.84
C LEU A 136 6.83 -16.71 -3.26
N TRP A 137 6.03 -17.75 -2.97
CA TRP A 137 4.81 -17.57 -2.20
C TRP A 137 5.14 -17.14 -0.78
N ILE A 138 4.39 -16.17 -0.27
CA ILE A 138 4.62 -15.65 1.07
C ILE A 138 3.48 -16.11 1.97
N ASN A 139 3.83 -16.78 3.07
CA ASN A 139 2.87 -17.07 4.14
C ASN A 139 2.98 -15.97 5.19
N PHE A 140 1.98 -15.09 5.22
CA PHE A 140 1.92 -14.04 6.21
C PHE A 140 1.36 -14.57 7.53
N PRO A 141 1.77 -14.01 8.69
CA PRO A 141 1.28 -14.51 9.98
C PRO A 141 -0.21 -14.25 10.22
N TRP A 142 -0.83 -13.39 9.42
CA TRP A 142 -2.27 -13.08 9.51
C TRP A 142 -3.14 -13.83 8.51
N SER A 143 -2.56 -14.66 7.69
CA SER A 143 -3.32 -15.35 6.65
C SER A 143 -3.13 -16.86 6.63
#